data_93da44ff30cd62d8c75f1f72383490a7
#
_entry.id   93da44ff30cd62d8c75f1f72383490a7
#
_cell.length_a   1.000
_cell.length_b   1.000
_cell.length_c   1.000
_cell.angle_alpha   90.00
_cell.angle_beta   90.00
_cell.angle_gamma   90.00
#
_symmetry.space_group_name_H-M   'P 1'
#
loop_
_entity.id
_entity.type
_entity.pdbx_description
1 polymer ?
#
loop_
_entity_poly.entity_id
_entity_poly.type
_entity_poly.pdbx_seq_one_letter_code
_entity_poly.pdbx_strand_id
1 'polypeptide(L)'
;MTTIRQLASAQRTRRARALIVAGAALALGHPCGTLAAGDAMRGKSLYESRCIACHSIDANRIGPAHKGVYGRKAGSAAGYDYSPAVKASAVVWGDATLDRWLANPESVIPGQKMGYSVPEAADRADLIAYLKSQSGK
;
A
#
# COMPACT_ATOMS: atom_id res chain seq x y z
N MET A 1 -12.26 -84.04 47.48
CA MET A 1 -11.31 -84.98 46.80
C MET A 1 -10.85 -84.27 45.49
N THR A 2 -9.59 -83.99 45.45
CA THR A 2 -8.71 -84.09 44.25
C THR A 2 -9.00 -83.15 43.12
N THR A 3 -8.16 -82.39 42.50
CA THR A 3 -6.71 -82.17 42.51
C THR A 3 -6.42 -81.01 41.51
N ILE A 4 -5.64 -80.12 41.93
CA ILE A 4 -4.64 -79.31 41.26
C ILE A 4 -4.37 -79.68 39.79
N ARG A 5 -4.31 -78.69 38.93
CA ARG A 5 -3.14 -78.49 38.04
C ARG A 5 -3.11 -77.08 37.45
N GLN A 6 -2.03 -76.41 37.80
CA GLN A 6 -1.50 -75.22 37.15
C GLN A 6 -1.18 -75.48 35.68
N LEU A 7 -1.41 -74.55 34.84
CA LEU A 7 -0.57 -74.31 33.66
C LEU A 7 -0.46 -72.83 33.42
N ALA A 8 0.71 -72.34 33.67
CA ALA A 8 1.17 -71.05 33.24
C ALA A 8 1.18 -70.94 31.71
N SER A 9 0.64 -69.92 31.14
CA SER A 9 0.93 -69.59 29.77
C SER A 9 1.26 -68.10 29.65
N ALA A 10 2.45 -67.92 29.16
CA ALA A 10 3.19 -66.69 28.95
C ALA A 10 2.36 -65.56 28.31
N GLN A 11 2.27 -64.44 28.99
CA GLN A 11 1.86 -63.20 28.41
C GLN A 11 3.00 -62.66 27.51
N ARG A 12 2.86 -62.87 26.21
CA ARG A 12 3.70 -62.15 25.22
C ARG A 12 3.23 -60.71 25.12
N THR A 13 3.95 -59.82 25.77
CA THR A 13 3.85 -58.40 25.59
C THR A 13 4.26 -58.02 24.17
N ARG A 14 3.27 -57.85 23.32
CA ARG A 14 3.46 -57.17 22.02
C ARG A 14 3.63 -55.69 22.26
N ARG A 15 4.85 -55.22 22.30
CA ARG A 15 5.16 -53.78 22.24
C ARG A 15 4.72 -53.27 20.85
N ALA A 16 3.58 -52.66 20.79
CA ALA A 16 3.19 -51.83 19.62
C ALA A 16 4.10 -50.61 19.58
N ARG A 17 5.02 -50.59 18.63
CA ARG A 17 5.77 -49.37 18.27
C ARG A 17 4.82 -48.43 17.54
N ALA A 18 4.35 -47.42 18.25
CA ALA A 18 3.65 -46.29 17.64
C ALA A 18 4.68 -45.50 16.82
N LEU A 19 4.59 -45.58 15.51
CA LEU A 19 5.29 -44.66 14.60
C LEU A 19 4.58 -43.29 14.66
N ILE A 20 5.20 -42.35 15.38
CA ILE A 20 4.82 -40.97 15.36
C ILE A 20 5.29 -40.41 13.99
N VAL A 21 4.40 -40.31 13.04
CA VAL A 21 4.62 -39.56 11.81
C VAL A 21 4.53 -38.08 12.18
N ALA A 22 5.68 -37.44 12.38
CA ALA A 22 5.76 -35.99 12.52
C ALA A 22 5.47 -35.37 11.15
N GLY A 23 4.21 -34.97 10.93
CA GLY A 23 3.80 -34.18 9.78
C GLY A 23 4.39 -32.79 9.91
N ALA A 24 5.46 -32.52 9.17
CA ALA A 24 5.96 -31.15 8.97
C ALA A 24 4.94 -30.38 8.14
N ALA A 25 4.09 -29.58 8.80
CA ALA A 25 3.24 -28.60 8.14
C ALA A 25 4.16 -27.49 7.60
N LEU A 26 4.48 -27.53 6.30
CA LEU A 26 5.05 -26.39 5.62
C LEU A 26 3.99 -25.27 5.62
N ALA A 27 4.09 -24.35 6.54
CA ALA A 27 3.39 -23.08 6.47
C ALA A 27 3.95 -22.31 5.26
N LEU A 28 3.25 -22.37 4.15
CA LEU A 28 3.45 -21.47 3.01
C LEU A 28 3.10 -20.05 3.49
N GLY A 29 4.04 -19.39 4.14
CA GLY A 29 3.97 -17.98 4.45
C GLY A 29 3.88 -17.22 3.13
N HIS A 30 2.67 -16.75 2.77
CA HIS A 30 2.53 -15.79 1.68
C HIS A 30 3.29 -14.54 2.12
N PRO A 31 4.29 -14.08 1.36
CA PRO A 31 4.87 -12.77 1.65
C PRO A 31 3.74 -11.76 1.49
N CYS A 32 3.28 -11.19 2.60
CA CYS A 32 2.49 -9.99 2.59
C CYS A 32 3.38 -8.94 1.90
N GLY A 33 3.11 -8.66 0.64
CA GLY A 33 3.86 -7.69 -0.14
C GLY A 33 3.75 -6.34 0.56
N THR A 34 4.73 -5.99 1.36
CA THR A 34 4.94 -4.62 1.77
C THR A 34 5.13 -3.83 0.49
N LEU A 35 4.17 -2.93 0.19
CA LEU A 35 4.39 -1.93 -0.86
C LEU A 35 5.72 -1.27 -0.52
N ALA A 36 6.71 -1.46 -1.39
CA ALA A 36 8.01 -0.84 -1.20
C ALA A 36 7.79 0.67 -1.05
N ALA A 37 8.42 1.27 -0.04
CA ALA A 37 8.38 2.71 0.12
C ALA A 37 8.87 3.34 -1.19
N GLY A 38 8.12 4.31 -1.73
CA GLY A 38 8.47 4.92 -3.00
C GLY A 38 9.83 5.60 -2.96
N ASP A 39 10.53 5.59 -4.10
CA ASP A 39 11.82 6.25 -4.28
C ASP A 39 11.62 7.72 -4.69
N ALA A 40 11.96 8.66 -3.81
CA ALA A 40 11.81 10.08 -4.06
C ALA A 40 12.70 10.62 -5.19
N MET A 41 13.86 10.00 -5.46
CA MET A 41 14.74 10.42 -6.57
C MET A 41 14.12 10.02 -7.92
N ARG A 42 13.61 8.78 -8.02
CA ARG A 42 12.87 8.35 -9.19
C ARG A 42 11.57 9.13 -9.33
N GLY A 43 10.89 9.42 -8.23
CA GLY A 43 9.71 10.28 -8.18
C GLY A 43 9.96 11.69 -8.70
N LYS A 44 11.13 12.28 -8.40
CA LYS A 44 11.55 13.56 -8.98
C LYS A 44 11.64 13.48 -10.50
N SER A 45 12.32 12.48 -11.04
CA SER A 45 12.46 12.29 -12.49
C SER A 45 11.10 12.09 -13.19
N LEU A 46 10.20 11.33 -12.55
CA LEU A 46 8.81 11.16 -13.02
C LEU A 46 8.03 12.48 -12.99
N TYR A 47 8.18 13.25 -11.92
CA TYR A 47 7.55 14.57 -11.80
C TYR A 47 8.03 15.53 -12.90
N GLU A 48 9.34 15.61 -13.12
CA GLU A 48 9.95 16.46 -14.16
C GLU A 48 9.53 16.07 -15.57
N SER A 49 9.28 14.78 -15.83
CA SER A 49 8.86 14.31 -17.15
C SER A 49 7.35 14.37 -17.39
N ARG A 50 6.52 14.28 -16.35
CA ARG A 50 5.07 14.06 -16.52
C ARG A 50 4.20 15.17 -15.91
N CYS A 51 4.68 15.92 -14.91
CA CYS A 51 3.87 16.86 -14.15
C CYS A 51 4.16 18.32 -14.46
N ILE A 52 5.39 18.66 -14.85
CA ILE A 52 5.82 20.06 -15.03
C ILE A 52 5.15 20.79 -16.20
N ALA A 53 4.51 20.08 -17.12
CA ALA A 53 3.71 20.72 -18.17
C ALA A 53 2.57 21.55 -17.58
N CYS A 54 1.98 21.06 -16.48
CA CYS A 54 0.83 21.69 -15.83
C CYS A 54 1.12 22.23 -14.42
N HIS A 55 2.08 21.67 -13.70
CA HIS A 55 2.38 22.00 -12.30
C HIS A 55 3.81 22.51 -12.12
N SER A 56 4.07 23.16 -10.98
CA SER A 56 5.42 23.29 -10.44
C SER A 56 5.40 23.12 -8.92
N ILE A 57 6.58 23.01 -8.31
CA ILE A 57 6.69 22.94 -6.86
C ILE A 57 6.32 24.29 -6.25
N ASP A 58 6.89 25.38 -6.74
CA ASP A 58 6.86 26.67 -6.06
C ASP A 58 5.79 27.65 -6.55
N ALA A 59 5.18 27.41 -7.74
CA ALA A 59 4.23 28.35 -8.34
C ALA A 59 3.00 27.67 -8.93
N ASN A 60 1.88 28.36 -8.88
CA ASN A 60 0.69 27.98 -9.65
C ASN A 60 0.95 28.14 -11.13
N ARG A 61 0.48 27.18 -11.93
CA ARG A 61 0.52 27.20 -13.41
C ARG A 61 -0.86 26.84 -13.95
N ILE A 62 -0.96 25.93 -14.92
CA ILE A 62 -2.25 25.35 -15.35
C ILE A 62 -2.91 24.63 -14.16
N GLY A 63 -2.11 23.92 -13.36
CA GLY A 63 -2.49 23.33 -12.08
C GLY A 63 -1.89 24.09 -10.89
N PRO A 64 -2.32 23.78 -9.65
CA PRO A 64 -1.81 24.40 -8.44
C PRO A 64 -0.35 24.03 -8.15
N ALA A 65 0.32 24.87 -7.36
CA ALA A 65 1.63 24.60 -6.80
C ALA A 65 1.61 23.36 -5.89
N HIS A 66 2.66 22.54 -5.96
CA HIS A 66 2.77 21.30 -5.20
C HIS A 66 3.60 21.39 -3.92
N LYS A 67 4.29 22.50 -3.67
CA LYS A 67 4.99 22.70 -2.38
C LYS A 67 4.01 22.54 -1.22
N GLY A 68 4.33 21.66 -0.27
CA GLY A 68 3.47 21.38 0.86
C GLY A 68 2.14 20.71 0.50
N VAL A 69 2.02 20.06 -0.66
CA VAL A 69 0.78 19.38 -1.04
C VAL A 69 0.48 18.20 -0.15
N TYR A 70 1.50 17.43 0.24
CA TYR A 70 1.32 16.31 1.17
C TYR A 70 0.95 16.83 2.57
N GLY A 71 -0.12 16.32 3.14
CA GLY A 71 -0.70 16.79 4.40
C GLY A 71 -1.68 17.96 4.25
N ARG A 72 -1.82 18.57 3.04
CA ARG A 72 -2.68 19.72 2.78
C ARG A 72 -4.08 19.28 2.36
N LYS A 73 -5.10 20.08 2.74
CA LYS A 73 -6.48 19.90 2.24
C LYS A 73 -6.55 20.19 0.75
N ALA A 74 -7.33 19.41 0.01
CA ALA A 74 -7.65 19.71 -1.39
C ALA A 74 -8.28 21.10 -1.53
N GLY A 75 -7.97 21.79 -2.63
CA GLY A 75 -8.53 23.11 -2.90
C GLY A 75 -7.96 24.27 -2.07
N SER A 76 -6.86 24.08 -1.32
CA SER A 76 -6.36 25.09 -0.38
C SER A 76 -5.02 25.73 -0.75
N ALA A 77 -4.44 25.46 -1.93
CA ALA A 77 -3.28 26.23 -2.35
C ALA A 77 -3.64 27.69 -2.60
N ALA A 78 -2.88 28.59 -2.01
CA ALA A 78 -3.12 30.01 -2.12
C ALA A 78 -3.06 30.51 -3.57
N GLY A 79 -3.96 31.41 -3.96
CA GLY A 79 -3.93 32.07 -5.26
C GLY A 79 -4.26 31.17 -6.46
N TYR A 80 -4.77 29.96 -6.26
CA TYR A 80 -5.21 29.09 -7.36
C TYR A 80 -6.73 28.98 -7.43
N ASP A 81 -7.29 29.09 -8.64
CA ASP A 81 -8.72 28.96 -8.86
C ASP A 81 -9.14 27.52 -9.16
N TYR A 82 -9.51 26.82 -8.12
CA TYR A 82 -9.99 25.43 -8.19
C TYR A 82 -11.41 25.33 -8.72
N SER A 83 -11.78 24.15 -9.26
CA SER A 83 -13.18 23.83 -9.53
C SER A 83 -14.02 23.87 -8.25
N PRO A 84 -15.34 24.13 -8.33
CA PRO A 84 -16.22 24.08 -7.17
C PRO A 84 -16.13 22.75 -6.41
N ALA A 85 -16.03 21.64 -7.14
CA ALA A 85 -15.89 20.31 -6.56
C ALA A 85 -14.64 20.16 -5.69
N VAL A 86 -13.49 20.64 -6.17
CA VAL A 86 -12.22 20.57 -5.41
C VAL A 86 -12.24 21.53 -4.23
N LYS A 87 -12.83 22.73 -4.38
CA LYS A 87 -13.00 23.70 -3.26
C LYS A 87 -13.86 23.13 -2.13
N ALA A 88 -14.93 22.42 -2.48
CA ALA A 88 -15.86 21.83 -1.50
C ALA A 88 -15.34 20.52 -0.87
N SER A 89 -14.28 19.92 -1.43
CA SER A 89 -13.78 18.63 -1.00
C SER A 89 -13.17 18.67 0.41
N ALA A 90 -13.44 17.63 1.21
CA ALA A 90 -12.81 17.42 2.52
C ALA A 90 -11.53 16.58 2.44
N VAL A 91 -11.10 16.16 1.25
CA VAL A 91 -9.92 15.33 1.06
C VAL A 91 -8.68 16.03 1.58
N VAL A 92 -7.88 15.30 2.37
CA VAL A 92 -6.52 15.69 2.77
C VAL A 92 -5.54 14.80 2.01
N TRP A 93 -4.54 15.40 1.39
CA TRP A 93 -3.57 14.69 0.57
C TRP A 93 -2.57 13.91 1.44
N GLY A 94 -2.56 12.60 1.34
CA GLY A 94 -1.64 11.69 2.00
C GLY A 94 -1.39 10.49 1.11
N ASP A 95 -0.64 9.49 1.58
CA ASP A 95 -0.23 8.35 0.76
C ASP A 95 -1.44 7.70 0.04
N ALA A 96 -2.48 7.30 0.76
CA ALA A 96 -3.64 6.63 0.19
C ALA A 96 -4.52 7.53 -0.69
N THR A 97 -4.67 8.81 -0.35
CA THR A 97 -5.50 9.74 -1.13
C THR A 97 -4.81 10.19 -2.40
N LEU A 98 -3.49 10.42 -2.36
CA LEU A 98 -2.69 10.73 -3.53
C LEU A 98 -2.58 9.53 -4.46
N ASP A 99 -2.43 8.30 -3.94
CA ASP A 99 -2.40 7.10 -4.79
C ASP A 99 -3.69 6.96 -5.61
N ARG A 100 -4.84 7.05 -4.95
CA ARG A 100 -6.14 7.02 -5.64
C ARG A 100 -6.33 8.18 -6.60
N TRP A 101 -5.93 9.38 -6.19
CA TRP A 101 -6.00 10.57 -7.05
C TRP A 101 -5.16 10.42 -8.30
N LEU A 102 -3.91 9.99 -8.18
CA LEU A 102 -3.03 9.78 -9.32
C LEU A 102 -3.49 8.61 -10.20
N ALA A 103 -4.16 7.59 -9.64
CA ALA A 103 -4.73 6.51 -10.43
C ALA A 103 -5.96 6.95 -11.24
N ASN A 104 -6.88 7.68 -10.61
CA ASN A 104 -8.09 8.19 -11.26
C ASN A 104 -8.64 9.38 -10.47
N PRO A 105 -8.30 10.62 -10.87
CA PRO A 105 -8.76 11.84 -10.17
C PRO A 105 -10.28 11.95 -10.06
N GLU A 106 -11.01 11.59 -11.12
CA GLU A 106 -12.46 11.70 -11.17
C GLU A 106 -13.16 10.79 -10.17
N SER A 107 -12.56 9.64 -9.84
CA SER A 107 -13.11 8.74 -8.82
C SER A 107 -12.95 9.26 -7.40
N VAL A 108 -12.05 10.21 -7.16
CA VAL A 108 -11.78 10.79 -5.84
C VAL A 108 -12.58 12.06 -5.62
N ILE A 109 -12.60 12.96 -6.60
CA ILE A 109 -13.35 14.20 -6.56
C ILE A 109 -14.04 14.40 -7.92
N PRO A 110 -15.25 13.89 -8.10
CA PRO A 110 -16.02 14.10 -9.33
C PRO A 110 -16.20 15.59 -9.64
N GLY A 111 -15.95 15.99 -10.90
CA GLY A 111 -16.01 17.40 -11.32
C GLY A 111 -14.72 18.20 -11.08
N GLN A 112 -13.63 17.51 -10.82
CA GLN A 112 -12.28 18.07 -10.83
C GLN A 112 -11.86 18.44 -12.28
N LYS A 113 -10.68 19.06 -12.48
CA LYS A 113 -10.19 19.51 -13.80
C LYS A 113 -8.88 18.84 -14.24
N MET A 114 -8.30 17.92 -13.46
CA MET A 114 -7.05 17.24 -13.77
C MET A 114 -7.32 16.01 -14.66
N GLY A 115 -7.19 16.17 -15.98
CA GLY A 115 -7.40 15.11 -16.96
C GLY A 115 -6.20 14.16 -17.14
N TYR A 116 -5.41 13.89 -16.09
CA TYR A 116 -4.20 13.05 -16.14
C TYR A 116 -4.23 11.95 -15.08
N SER A 117 -3.72 10.77 -15.44
CA SER A 117 -3.58 9.64 -14.52
C SER A 117 -2.23 8.94 -14.69
N VAL A 118 -1.82 8.22 -13.65
CA VAL A 118 -0.58 7.42 -13.59
C VAL A 118 -0.98 5.97 -13.33
N PRO A 119 -1.01 5.11 -14.37
CA PRO A 119 -1.49 3.73 -14.25
C PRO A 119 -0.65 2.88 -13.29
N GLU A 120 0.68 3.03 -13.38
CA GLU A 120 1.62 2.17 -12.67
C GLU A 120 1.70 2.51 -11.17
N ALA A 121 1.40 1.54 -10.32
CA ALA A 121 1.39 1.72 -8.87
C ALA A 121 2.78 2.11 -8.31
N ALA A 122 3.85 1.54 -8.88
CA ALA A 122 5.22 1.89 -8.49
C ALA A 122 5.56 3.36 -8.79
N ASP A 123 5.16 3.86 -9.98
CA ASP A 123 5.37 5.26 -10.35
C ASP A 123 4.58 6.21 -9.43
N ARG A 124 3.35 5.82 -9.04
CA ARG A 124 2.57 6.60 -8.08
C ARG A 124 3.22 6.66 -6.70
N ALA A 125 3.73 5.53 -6.22
CA ALA A 125 4.45 5.47 -4.95
C ALA A 125 5.68 6.40 -4.95
N ASP A 126 6.45 6.41 -6.02
CA ASP A 126 7.62 7.27 -6.16
C ASP A 126 7.25 8.76 -6.25
N LEU A 127 6.25 9.10 -7.05
CA LEU A 127 5.73 10.47 -7.13
C LEU A 127 5.26 10.97 -5.75
N ILE A 128 4.56 10.12 -5.00
CA ILE A 128 4.10 10.45 -3.64
C ILE A 128 5.28 10.68 -2.70
N ALA A 129 6.31 9.82 -2.75
CA ALA A 129 7.53 9.98 -1.96
C ALA A 129 8.24 11.32 -2.28
N TYR A 130 8.31 11.69 -3.56
CA TYR A 130 8.85 12.98 -3.97
C TYR A 130 8.01 14.14 -3.46
N LEU A 131 6.69 14.15 -3.67
CA LEU A 131 5.80 15.20 -3.18
C LEU A 131 5.85 15.36 -1.66
N LYS A 132 5.95 14.26 -0.92
CA LYS A 132 6.14 14.25 0.53
C LYS A 132 7.45 14.93 0.93
N SER A 133 8.54 14.69 0.20
CA SER A 133 9.83 15.35 0.45
C SER A 133 9.79 16.87 0.21
N GLN A 134 8.84 17.37 -0.58
CA GLN A 134 8.63 18.81 -0.82
C GLN A 134 7.72 19.48 0.23
N SER A 135 7.23 18.73 1.21
CA SER A 135 6.26 19.24 2.20
C SER A 135 6.87 19.51 3.58
N GLY A 136 8.08 19.09 3.83
CA GLY A 136 8.81 19.24 5.10
C GLY A 136 9.88 20.35 5.12
N LYS A 137 9.85 21.28 4.17
CA LYS A 137 10.85 22.36 4.08
C LYS A 137 10.19 23.72 4.23
#